data_98413f598c6df9ec551d0162710a8ef7
#
_entry.id   98413f598c6df9ec551d0162710a8ef7
#
_cell.length_a   1.000
_cell.length_b   1.000
_cell.length_c   1.000
_cell.angle_alpha   90.00
_cell.angle_beta   90.00
_cell.angle_gamma   90.00
#
_symmetry.space_group_name_H-M   'P 1'
#
loop_
_entity.id
_entity.type
_entity.pdbx_description
1 polymer ?
#
loop_
_entity_poly.entity_id
_entity_poly.type
_entity_poly.pdbx_seq_one_letter_code
_entity_poly.pdbx_strand_id
1 'polypeptide(L)'
;IAKTSSFYSEDGVQRVPVWSDEIYISAVERLAQAVAEKYDGDHRIEFIDIRSLGNWGEWHTYGLEGSEMPSVDVQKQYIKIWADAFDHTLLALNVNDERYSETAEYAVSLDMTLRRDGLVGIEGCEKYLAPAYEAKLPTIGETCYGYTYMRDNGKWTDSKLTKAVKGGHLTYMALAGGVYDGYETYKERTTAVT
;
A
#
# COMPACT_ATOMS: atom_id res chain seq x y z
N ILE A 1 -18.23 -20.65 -6.14
CA ILE A 1 -16.80 -20.51 -5.83
C ILE A 1 -16.21 -19.51 -6.84
N ALA A 2 -15.49 -18.49 -6.35
CA ALA A 2 -14.86 -17.51 -7.20
C ALA A 2 -13.86 -18.15 -8.17
N LYS A 3 -13.72 -17.59 -9.37
CA LYS A 3 -12.72 -18.02 -10.34
C LYS A 3 -11.32 -17.68 -9.83
N THR A 4 -10.37 -18.55 -10.10
CA THR A 4 -8.96 -18.35 -9.75
C THR A 4 -8.05 -18.58 -10.95
N SER A 5 -6.94 -17.88 -10.98
CA SER A 5 -5.82 -18.13 -11.89
C SER A 5 -4.60 -18.58 -11.09
N SER A 6 -3.70 -19.31 -11.72
CA SER A 6 -2.45 -19.76 -11.10
C SER A 6 -1.27 -19.03 -11.76
N PHE A 7 -0.38 -18.51 -10.94
CA PHE A 7 0.82 -17.83 -11.38
C PHE A 7 2.03 -18.42 -10.66
N TYR A 8 3.19 -18.28 -11.29
CA TYR A 8 4.47 -18.65 -10.68
C TYR A 8 5.08 -17.45 -9.99
N SER A 9 5.59 -17.66 -8.80
CA SER A 9 6.37 -16.68 -8.04
C SER A 9 7.62 -17.34 -7.48
N GLU A 10 8.49 -16.58 -6.84
CA GLU A 10 9.66 -17.11 -6.13
C GLU A 10 9.27 -18.13 -5.05
N ASP A 11 8.09 -17.99 -4.49
CA ASP A 11 7.51 -18.89 -3.47
C ASP A 11 6.78 -20.11 -4.07
N GLY A 12 6.80 -20.28 -5.40
CA GLY A 12 6.15 -21.37 -6.10
C GLY A 12 4.87 -20.97 -6.83
N VAL A 13 3.91 -21.90 -6.96
CA VAL A 13 2.63 -21.65 -7.64
C VAL A 13 1.66 -20.96 -6.69
N GLN A 14 1.30 -19.74 -7.00
CA GLN A 14 0.27 -19.00 -6.29
C GLN A 14 -1.05 -19.03 -7.04
N ARG A 15 -2.15 -19.14 -6.30
CA ARG A 15 -3.51 -18.98 -6.84
C ARG A 15 -4.07 -17.64 -6.40
N VAL A 16 -4.39 -16.82 -7.38
CA VAL A 16 -5.03 -15.53 -7.15
C VAL A 16 -6.46 -15.54 -7.69
N PRO A 17 -7.39 -14.79 -7.10
CA PRO A 17 -8.72 -14.66 -7.66
C PRO A 17 -8.68 -13.95 -9.01
N VAL A 18 -9.66 -14.21 -9.85
CA VAL A 18 -9.95 -13.33 -10.97
C VAL A 18 -10.62 -12.09 -10.36
N TRP A 19 -9.88 -11.00 -10.26
CA TRP A 19 -10.31 -9.81 -9.49
C TRP A 19 -11.61 -9.16 -10.01
N SER A 20 -11.97 -9.37 -11.27
CA SER A 20 -13.27 -8.94 -11.84
C SER A 20 -14.40 -9.95 -11.62
N ASP A 21 -14.18 -11.04 -10.88
CA ASP A 21 -15.21 -12.03 -10.57
C ASP A 21 -16.18 -11.49 -9.51
N GLU A 22 -17.46 -11.43 -9.83
CA GLU A 22 -18.50 -10.86 -8.96
C GLU A 22 -18.60 -11.57 -7.59
N ILE A 23 -18.29 -12.87 -7.54
CA ILE A 23 -18.30 -13.62 -6.27
C ILE A 23 -17.15 -13.13 -5.38
N TYR A 24 -15.98 -12.85 -5.95
CA TYR A 24 -14.85 -12.33 -5.20
C TYR A 24 -15.12 -10.88 -4.75
N ILE A 25 -15.61 -10.02 -5.65
CA ILE A 25 -16.00 -8.64 -5.34
C ILE A 25 -17.00 -8.60 -4.18
N SER A 26 -18.07 -9.40 -4.25
CA SER A 26 -19.07 -9.49 -3.18
C SER A 26 -18.49 -10.06 -1.86
N ALA A 27 -17.47 -10.89 -1.93
CA ALA A 27 -16.78 -11.36 -0.72
C ALA A 27 -15.96 -10.26 -0.06
N VAL A 28 -15.27 -9.41 -0.86
CA VAL A 28 -14.55 -8.25 -0.35
C VAL A 28 -15.50 -7.20 0.23
N GLU A 29 -16.65 -6.96 -0.40
CA GLU A 29 -17.67 -6.07 0.14
C GLU A 29 -18.14 -6.53 1.53
N ARG A 30 -18.49 -7.80 1.69
CA ARG A 30 -18.85 -8.35 3.01
C ARG A 30 -17.73 -8.24 4.04
N LEU A 31 -16.46 -8.42 3.59
CA LEU A 31 -15.31 -8.25 4.45
C LEU A 31 -15.19 -6.80 4.92
N ALA A 32 -15.27 -5.84 3.98
CA ALA A 32 -15.17 -4.41 4.30
C ALA A 32 -16.25 -4.00 5.31
N GLN A 33 -17.50 -4.41 5.08
CA GLN A 33 -18.62 -4.17 6.00
C GLN A 33 -18.37 -4.77 7.39
N ALA A 34 -17.92 -6.03 7.47
CA ALA A 34 -17.66 -6.69 8.76
C ALA A 34 -16.48 -6.05 9.51
N VAL A 35 -15.47 -5.56 8.80
CA VAL A 35 -14.34 -4.84 9.41
C VAL A 35 -14.80 -3.47 9.89
N ALA A 36 -15.59 -2.74 9.11
CA ALA A 36 -16.13 -1.44 9.48
C ALA A 36 -17.08 -1.55 10.70
N GLU A 37 -18.01 -2.50 10.69
CA GLU A 37 -18.92 -2.75 11.81
C GLU A 37 -18.19 -2.93 13.14
N LYS A 38 -16.96 -3.43 13.10
CA LYS A 38 -16.16 -3.68 14.30
C LYS A 38 -15.20 -2.56 14.64
N TYR A 39 -14.68 -1.84 13.65
CA TYR A 39 -13.49 -1.00 13.82
C TYR A 39 -13.67 0.44 13.35
N ASP A 40 -14.75 0.78 12.63
CA ASP A 40 -14.94 2.16 12.21
C ASP A 40 -15.13 3.09 13.40
N GLY A 41 -14.35 4.15 13.45
CA GLY A 41 -14.33 5.09 14.58
C GLY A 41 -13.68 4.58 15.86
N ASP A 42 -13.04 3.41 15.87
CA ASP A 42 -12.28 2.93 17.04
C ASP A 42 -11.01 3.77 17.19
N HIS A 43 -10.94 4.54 18.30
CA HIS A 43 -9.84 5.46 18.59
C HIS A 43 -8.45 4.81 18.74
N ARG A 44 -8.37 3.48 18.76
CA ARG A 44 -7.12 2.72 18.77
C ARG A 44 -6.58 2.46 17.37
N ILE A 45 -7.38 2.74 16.33
CA ILE A 45 -7.04 2.51 14.93
C ILE A 45 -6.84 3.86 14.25
N GLU A 46 -5.62 4.11 13.81
CA GLU A 46 -5.24 5.35 13.15
C GLU A 46 -5.69 5.37 11.68
N PHE A 47 -5.49 4.26 10.99
CA PHE A 47 -5.95 4.06 9.61
C PHE A 47 -6.08 2.57 9.29
N ILE A 48 -6.81 2.27 8.22
CA ILE A 48 -6.91 0.92 7.64
C ILE A 48 -6.36 0.94 6.22
N ASP A 49 -5.38 0.09 5.96
CA ASP A 49 -4.82 -0.13 4.64
C ASP A 49 -5.75 -1.08 3.86
N ILE A 50 -6.38 -0.58 2.79
CA ILE A 50 -7.32 -1.35 1.98
C ILE A 50 -6.59 -2.33 1.08
N ARG A 51 -6.24 -3.49 1.61
CA ARG A 51 -5.66 -4.60 0.88
C ARG A 51 -6.76 -5.32 0.13
N SER A 52 -6.66 -5.57 -1.15
CA SER A 52 -7.69 -6.34 -1.88
C SER A 52 -7.21 -6.88 -3.20
N LEU A 53 -6.31 -6.16 -3.85
CA LEU A 53 -5.84 -6.46 -5.20
C LEU A 53 -4.33 -6.66 -5.23
N GLY A 54 -3.89 -7.47 -6.19
CA GLY A 54 -2.49 -7.65 -6.48
C GLY A 54 -1.77 -8.65 -5.56
N ASN A 55 -0.45 -8.74 -5.72
CA ASN A 55 0.38 -9.58 -4.87
C ASN A 55 0.37 -9.01 -3.44
N TRP A 56 0.23 -9.87 -2.44
CA TRP A 56 0.07 -9.53 -1.02
C TRP A 56 -1.05 -8.53 -0.71
N GLY A 57 -1.93 -8.28 -1.67
CA GLY A 57 -2.94 -7.21 -1.57
C GLY A 57 -2.38 -5.79 -1.73
N GLU A 58 -1.20 -5.63 -2.30
CA GLU A 58 -0.46 -4.36 -2.34
C GLU A 58 -0.64 -3.58 -3.65
N TRP A 59 -1.69 -3.86 -4.39
CA TRP A 59 -2.07 -3.13 -5.61
C TRP A 59 -0.99 -3.13 -6.69
N HIS A 60 -0.26 -4.23 -6.82
CA HIS A 60 0.71 -4.50 -7.89
C HIS A 60 0.78 -6.00 -8.20
N THR A 61 1.33 -6.34 -9.35
CA THR A 61 1.54 -7.74 -9.77
C THR A 61 3.02 -8.14 -9.81
N TYR A 62 3.89 -7.36 -9.19
CA TYR A 62 5.29 -7.73 -9.05
C TYR A 62 5.41 -9.11 -8.36
N GLY A 63 6.22 -10.00 -8.93
CA GLY A 63 6.37 -11.37 -8.45
C GLY A 63 5.23 -12.33 -8.86
N LEU A 64 4.22 -11.87 -9.62
CA LEU A 64 3.17 -12.71 -10.20
C LEU A 64 3.32 -12.73 -11.72
N GLU A 65 4.17 -13.60 -12.21
CA GLU A 65 4.52 -13.68 -13.62
C GLU A 65 3.29 -14.00 -14.50
N GLY A 66 3.03 -13.17 -15.51
CA GLY A 66 1.86 -13.30 -16.39
C GLY A 66 0.54 -12.77 -15.81
N SER A 67 0.58 -12.17 -14.61
CA SER A 67 -0.59 -11.50 -14.03
C SER A 67 -0.59 -10.01 -14.34
N GLU A 68 -1.77 -9.45 -14.57
CA GLU A 68 -1.98 -8.01 -14.74
C GLU A 68 -3.00 -7.49 -13.73
N MET A 69 -2.83 -6.26 -13.29
CA MET A 69 -3.84 -5.58 -12.50
C MET A 69 -5.14 -5.46 -13.32
N PRO A 70 -6.31 -5.57 -12.68
CA PRO A 70 -7.58 -5.39 -13.37
C PRO A 70 -7.71 -3.97 -13.93
N SER A 71 -8.71 -3.74 -14.77
CA SER A 71 -8.98 -2.41 -15.30
C SER A 71 -9.18 -1.37 -14.20
N VAL A 72 -8.92 -0.11 -14.51
CA VAL A 72 -9.11 1.02 -13.56
C VAL A 72 -10.54 1.04 -13.01
N ASP A 73 -11.54 0.73 -13.81
CA ASP A 73 -12.93 0.68 -13.36
C ASP A 73 -13.15 -0.39 -12.28
N VAL A 74 -12.57 -1.57 -12.46
CA VAL A 74 -12.62 -2.62 -11.44
C VAL A 74 -11.84 -2.20 -10.19
N GLN A 75 -10.69 -1.57 -10.33
CA GLN A 75 -9.94 -1.04 -9.19
C GLN A 75 -10.75 0.01 -8.41
N LYS A 76 -11.39 0.95 -9.11
CA LYS A 76 -12.27 1.96 -8.51
C LYS A 76 -13.48 1.33 -7.77
N GLN A 77 -13.98 0.20 -8.27
CA GLN A 77 -15.04 -0.54 -7.58
C GLN A 77 -14.58 -1.03 -6.19
N TYR A 78 -13.37 -1.57 -6.09
CA TYR A 78 -12.82 -1.99 -4.79
C TYR A 78 -12.58 -0.80 -3.86
N ILE A 79 -12.05 0.31 -4.37
CA ILE A 79 -11.86 1.53 -3.59
C ILE A 79 -13.20 1.99 -3.02
N LYS A 80 -14.25 2.03 -3.87
CA LYS A 80 -15.58 2.45 -3.45
C LYS A 80 -16.21 1.52 -2.40
N ILE A 81 -16.03 0.21 -2.52
CA ILE A 81 -16.51 -0.77 -1.53
C ILE A 81 -16.00 -0.43 -0.12
N TRP A 82 -14.72 -0.13 -0.01
CA TRP A 82 -14.14 0.26 1.28
C TRP A 82 -14.62 1.64 1.73
N ALA A 83 -14.66 2.62 0.82
CA ALA A 83 -15.15 3.96 1.13
C ALA A 83 -16.61 3.96 1.62
N ASP A 84 -17.47 3.14 1.00
CA ASP A 84 -18.88 3.05 1.39
C ASP A 84 -19.09 2.32 2.74
N ALA A 85 -18.11 1.58 3.19
CA ALA A 85 -18.21 0.85 4.46
C ALA A 85 -17.73 1.65 5.68
N PHE A 86 -16.86 2.62 5.49
CA PHE A 86 -16.23 3.38 6.58
C PHE A 86 -16.60 4.86 6.54
N ASP A 87 -17.10 5.39 7.66
CA ASP A 87 -17.51 6.79 7.80
C ASP A 87 -16.50 7.63 8.61
N HIS A 88 -15.68 7.02 9.47
CA HIS A 88 -14.90 7.71 10.47
C HIS A 88 -13.41 7.39 10.45
N THR A 89 -13.04 6.15 10.16
CA THR A 89 -11.65 5.72 10.17
C THR A 89 -10.99 6.01 8.83
N LEU A 90 -9.82 6.65 8.86
CA LEU A 90 -9.04 6.93 7.66
C LEU A 90 -8.71 5.63 6.91
N LEU A 91 -8.96 5.61 5.62
CA LEU A 91 -8.57 4.52 4.73
C LEU A 91 -7.33 4.91 3.93
N ALA A 92 -6.47 3.94 3.65
CA ALA A 92 -5.25 4.12 2.87
C ALA A 92 -5.22 3.21 1.66
N LEU A 93 -5.00 3.77 0.47
CA LEU A 93 -4.77 3.04 -0.77
C LEU A 93 -3.26 2.89 -1.03
N ASN A 94 -2.80 1.68 -1.32
CA ASN A 94 -1.42 1.46 -1.73
C ASN A 94 -1.23 1.81 -3.23
N VAL A 95 -0.25 2.67 -3.55
CA VAL A 95 0.02 3.19 -4.90
C VAL A 95 1.36 2.68 -5.42
N ASN A 96 1.44 1.40 -5.68
CA ASN A 96 2.68 0.70 -6.08
C ASN A 96 2.86 0.52 -7.60
N ASP A 97 1.84 0.76 -8.42
CA ASP A 97 1.91 0.67 -9.88
C ASP A 97 2.10 2.06 -10.51
N GLU A 98 2.84 2.15 -11.61
CA GLU A 98 3.04 3.40 -12.37
C GLU A 98 1.75 3.96 -12.99
N ARG A 99 0.72 3.12 -13.15
CA ARG A 99 -0.61 3.48 -13.66
C ARG A 99 -1.58 3.96 -12.57
N TYR A 100 -1.07 4.27 -11.40
CA TYR A 100 -1.84 4.59 -10.20
C TYR A 100 -2.59 5.93 -10.25
N SER A 101 -2.28 6.85 -11.16
CA SER A 101 -2.77 8.24 -11.08
C SER A 101 -4.29 8.32 -10.96
N GLU A 102 -5.04 7.64 -11.83
CA GLU A 102 -6.49 7.67 -11.79
C GLU A 102 -7.11 7.05 -10.54
N THR A 103 -6.52 5.97 -10.04
CA THR A 103 -6.99 5.30 -8.82
C THR A 103 -6.61 6.10 -7.57
N ALA A 104 -5.43 6.73 -7.55
CA ALA A 104 -5.00 7.60 -6.47
C ALA A 104 -5.88 8.86 -6.37
N GLU A 105 -6.13 9.54 -7.49
CA GLU A 105 -7.02 10.69 -7.54
C GLU A 105 -8.44 10.32 -7.11
N TYR A 106 -8.94 9.16 -7.55
CA TYR A 106 -10.25 8.67 -7.15
C TYR A 106 -10.32 8.37 -5.65
N ALA A 107 -9.32 7.69 -5.08
CA ALA A 107 -9.28 7.42 -3.65
C ALA A 107 -9.25 8.72 -2.83
N VAL A 108 -8.40 9.67 -3.22
CA VAL A 108 -8.32 10.99 -2.57
C VAL A 108 -9.64 11.76 -2.67
N SER A 109 -10.37 11.64 -3.78
CA SER A 109 -11.69 12.25 -3.92
C SER A 109 -12.76 11.67 -2.99
N LEU A 110 -12.47 10.52 -2.36
CA LEU A 110 -13.28 9.85 -1.35
C LEU A 110 -12.65 9.97 0.06
N ASP A 111 -11.81 10.99 0.27
CA ASP A 111 -11.11 11.26 1.54
C ASP A 111 -10.20 10.12 2.03
N MET A 112 -9.78 9.22 1.15
CA MET A 112 -8.76 8.22 1.45
C MET A 112 -7.37 8.81 1.29
N THR A 113 -6.45 8.39 2.16
CA THR A 113 -5.04 8.70 1.98
C THR A 113 -4.32 7.68 1.11
N LEU A 114 -3.06 7.96 0.82
CA LEU A 114 -2.20 7.11 0.01
C LEU A 114 -1.04 6.53 0.83
N ARG A 115 -0.72 5.29 0.53
CA ARG A 115 0.46 4.59 1.00
C ARG A 115 1.36 4.26 -0.19
N ARG A 116 2.67 4.38 -0.01
CA ARG A 116 3.68 3.96 -0.98
C ARG A 116 4.73 3.09 -0.31
N ASP A 117 4.86 1.88 -0.79
CA ASP A 117 5.95 0.97 -0.41
C ASP A 117 7.16 1.18 -1.33
N GLY A 118 8.32 0.75 -0.89
CA GLY A 118 9.55 0.89 -1.67
C GLY A 118 10.35 2.17 -1.42
N LEU A 119 9.95 2.98 -0.45
CA LEU A 119 10.69 4.19 -0.10
C LEU A 119 12.15 3.88 0.22
N VAL A 120 13.02 4.80 -0.16
CA VAL A 120 14.48 4.70 -0.07
C VAL A 120 15.06 3.66 -1.04
N GLY A 121 14.46 2.48 -1.14
CA GLY A 121 14.89 1.40 -2.04
C GLY A 121 14.64 1.66 -3.52
N ILE A 122 13.56 2.39 -3.84
CA ILE A 122 13.15 2.80 -5.19
C ILE A 122 13.20 4.32 -5.27
N GLU A 123 14.11 4.84 -6.08
CA GLU A 123 14.34 6.30 -6.16
C GLU A 123 13.15 7.03 -6.79
N GLY A 124 12.71 8.10 -6.15
CA GLY A 124 11.67 8.98 -6.64
C GLY A 124 10.24 8.45 -6.51
N CYS A 125 10.04 7.32 -5.84
CA CYS A 125 8.70 6.76 -5.66
C CYS A 125 7.86 7.55 -4.64
N GLU A 126 8.46 8.40 -3.83
CA GLU A 126 7.77 9.30 -2.91
C GLU A 126 6.80 10.26 -3.62
N LYS A 127 7.06 10.59 -4.89
CA LYS A 127 6.19 11.45 -5.71
C LYS A 127 4.78 10.90 -5.90
N TYR A 128 4.60 9.59 -5.74
CA TYR A 128 3.30 8.95 -5.89
C TYR A 128 2.31 9.29 -4.78
N LEU A 129 2.80 9.88 -3.70
CA LEU A 129 1.97 10.38 -2.59
C LEU A 129 1.43 11.78 -2.83
N ALA A 130 1.81 12.45 -3.94
CA ALA A 130 1.44 13.84 -4.23
C ALA A 130 -0.07 14.10 -4.14
N PRO A 131 -0.97 13.30 -4.72
CA PRO A 131 -2.41 13.57 -4.61
C PRO A 131 -2.89 13.67 -3.16
N ALA A 132 -2.36 12.86 -2.24
CA ALA A 132 -2.76 12.89 -0.84
C ALA A 132 -2.25 14.13 -0.11
N TYR A 133 -0.95 14.44 -0.18
CA TYR A 133 -0.43 15.60 0.56
C TYR A 133 -0.92 16.94 -0.02
N GLU A 134 -1.17 17.03 -1.32
CA GLU A 134 -1.80 18.21 -1.94
C GLU A 134 -3.22 18.41 -1.45
N ALA A 135 -3.96 17.34 -1.19
CA ALA A 135 -5.26 17.35 -0.55
C ALA A 135 -5.21 17.53 0.99
N LYS A 136 -3.99 17.69 1.56
CA LYS A 136 -3.75 17.84 3.01
C LYS A 136 -4.13 16.61 3.83
N LEU A 137 -4.12 15.44 3.23
CA LEU A 137 -4.25 14.17 3.91
C LEU A 137 -2.88 13.70 4.45
N PRO A 138 -2.83 12.97 5.56
CA PRO A 138 -1.60 12.33 6.00
C PRO A 138 -1.12 11.35 4.93
N THR A 139 0.18 11.10 4.83
CA THR A 139 0.74 10.14 3.89
C THR A 139 1.49 9.03 4.60
N ILE A 140 1.51 7.85 4.02
CA ILE A 140 2.08 6.65 4.60
C ILE A 140 3.18 6.11 3.68
N GLY A 141 4.31 5.79 4.24
CA GLY A 141 5.42 5.19 3.51
C GLY A 141 5.92 3.91 4.14
N GLU A 142 6.47 3.02 3.31
CA GLU A 142 7.17 1.83 3.78
C GLU A 142 8.44 1.61 2.96
N THR A 143 9.50 1.11 3.60
CA THR A 143 10.68 0.61 2.88
C THR A 143 10.41 -0.80 2.38
N CYS A 144 10.93 -1.17 1.20
CA CYS A 144 10.66 -2.51 0.63
C CYS A 144 11.73 -3.55 0.94
N TYR A 145 12.86 -3.14 1.49
CA TYR A 145 13.97 -4.05 1.80
C TYR A 145 14.45 -3.85 3.24
N GLY A 146 15.03 -4.89 3.81
CA GLY A 146 15.72 -4.81 5.10
C GLY A 146 16.90 -3.84 5.06
N TYR A 147 17.22 -3.26 6.22
CA TYR A 147 18.27 -2.25 6.34
C TYR A 147 19.63 -2.75 5.85
N THR A 148 20.06 -3.95 6.27
CA THR A 148 21.35 -4.52 5.89
C THR A 148 21.49 -4.65 4.38
N TYR A 149 20.45 -5.18 3.71
CA TYR A 149 20.45 -5.28 2.25
C TYR A 149 20.58 -3.90 1.59
N MET A 150 19.79 -2.92 2.03
CA MET A 150 19.80 -1.58 1.43
C MET A 150 21.16 -0.88 1.63
N ARG A 151 21.74 -0.99 2.82
CA ARG A 151 23.08 -0.45 3.13
C ARG A 151 24.15 -1.06 2.23
N ASP A 152 24.23 -2.39 2.17
CA ASP A 152 25.29 -3.12 1.48
C ASP A 152 25.18 -2.99 -0.05
N ASN A 153 23.98 -2.70 -0.56
CA ASN A 153 23.74 -2.45 -1.98
C ASN A 153 23.67 -0.93 -2.34
N GLY A 154 24.10 -0.06 -1.45
CA GLY A 154 24.14 1.39 -1.69
C GLY A 154 22.78 2.06 -1.87
N LYS A 155 21.70 1.37 -1.52
CA LYS A 155 20.33 1.90 -1.58
C LYS A 155 20.02 2.82 -0.40
N TRP A 156 20.61 2.56 0.76
CA TRP A 156 20.43 3.37 1.96
C TRP A 156 21.47 4.46 2.10
N THR A 157 21.02 5.69 2.30
CA THR A 157 21.79 6.79 2.89
C THR A 157 20.82 7.68 3.68
N ASP A 158 21.33 8.39 4.69
CA ASP A 158 20.51 9.33 5.48
C ASP A 158 19.92 10.44 4.59
N SER A 159 20.64 10.83 3.53
CA SER A 159 20.15 11.77 2.52
C SER A 159 18.98 11.23 1.70
N LYS A 160 19.04 9.96 1.28
CA LYS A 160 17.94 9.31 0.56
C LYS A 160 16.70 9.16 1.44
N LEU A 161 16.89 8.78 2.72
CA LEU A 161 15.79 8.72 3.68
C LEU A 161 15.15 10.10 3.87
N THR A 162 15.97 11.12 4.14
CA THR A 162 15.49 12.50 4.28
C THR A 162 14.74 12.97 3.04
N LYS A 163 15.24 12.66 1.84
CA LYS A 163 14.56 12.98 0.58
C LYS A 163 13.20 12.28 0.47
N ALA A 164 13.13 10.99 0.78
CA ALA A 164 11.89 10.21 0.72
C ALA A 164 10.84 10.74 1.72
N VAL A 165 11.26 10.97 2.98
CA VAL A 165 10.37 11.48 4.03
C VAL A 165 9.84 12.87 3.68
N LYS A 166 10.72 13.79 3.30
CA LYS A 166 10.32 15.18 2.96
C LYS A 166 9.57 15.24 1.63
N GLY A 167 10.01 14.50 0.62
CA GLY A 167 9.38 14.49 -0.70
C GLY A 167 8.00 13.86 -0.72
N GLY A 168 7.77 12.86 0.14
CA GLY A 168 6.47 12.23 0.33
C GLY A 168 5.57 12.90 1.36
N HIS A 169 6.07 13.93 2.06
CA HIS A 169 5.37 14.57 3.19
C HIS A 169 4.88 13.55 4.22
N LEU A 170 5.74 12.55 4.56
CA LEU A 170 5.31 11.40 5.35
C LEU A 170 4.84 11.78 6.75
N THR A 171 3.66 11.30 7.09
CA THR A 171 3.11 11.34 8.44
C THR A 171 3.40 10.03 9.17
N TYR A 172 3.34 8.92 8.46
CA TYR A 172 3.61 7.59 9.00
C TYR A 172 4.65 6.87 8.14
N MET A 173 5.52 6.10 8.80
CA MET A 173 6.52 5.29 8.10
C MET A 173 6.63 3.90 8.72
N ALA A 174 6.44 2.87 7.89
CA ALA A 174 6.70 1.49 8.23
C ALA A 174 8.09 1.06 7.74
N LEU A 175 8.73 0.19 8.50
CA LEU A 175 10.05 -0.34 8.21
C LEU A 175 9.91 -1.82 7.82
N ALA A 176 10.30 -2.16 6.59
CA ALA A 176 10.42 -3.55 6.18
C ALA A 176 11.63 -4.24 6.83
N GLY A 177 11.58 -5.56 6.93
CA GLY A 177 12.72 -6.37 7.34
C GLY A 177 12.76 -6.82 8.80
N GLY A 178 11.92 -6.31 9.65
CA GLY A 178 11.79 -6.78 11.04
C GLY A 178 13.08 -6.80 11.86
N VAL A 179 13.03 -7.43 13.03
CA VAL A 179 14.09 -7.41 14.06
C VAL A 179 15.38 -8.14 13.70
N TYR A 180 15.39 -8.93 12.63
CA TYR A 180 16.53 -9.78 12.30
C TYR A 180 17.53 -9.16 11.32
N ASP A 181 17.25 -7.99 10.78
CA ASP A 181 18.06 -7.35 9.74
C ASP A 181 18.54 -5.94 10.12
N GLY A 182 19.13 -5.80 11.28
CA GLY A 182 19.61 -4.50 11.76
C GLY A 182 18.47 -3.52 12.10
N TYR A 183 17.32 -4.03 12.48
CA TYR A 183 16.10 -3.26 12.72
C TYR A 183 16.28 -2.10 13.70
N GLU A 184 17.01 -2.30 14.78
CA GLU A 184 17.23 -1.23 15.77
C GLU A 184 18.01 -0.05 15.16
N THR A 185 19.06 -0.33 14.40
CA THR A 185 19.81 0.71 13.69
C THR A 185 18.94 1.40 12.62
N TYR A 186 18.09 0.64 11.94
CA TYR A 186 17.14 1.14 10.97
C TYR A 186 16.13 2.11 11.62
N LYS A 187 15.55 1.69 12.74
CA LYS A 187 14.63 2.48 13.55
C LYS A 187 15.27 3.76 14.04
N GLU A 188 16.46 3.68 14.62
CA GLU A 188 17.20 4.84 15.12
C GLU A 188 17.46 5.88 14.01
N ARG A 189 17.93 5.43 12.85
CA ARG A 189 18.20 6.32 11.71
C ARG A 189 16.92 6.93 11.15
N THR A 190 15.84 6.19 11.08
CA THR A 190 14.55 6.70 10.62
C THR A 190 14.02 7.76 11.58
N THR A 191 14.05 7.49 12.87
CA THR A 191 13.60 8.44 13.90
C THR A 191 14.43 9.73 13.91
N ALA A 192 15.71 9.68 13.55
CA ALA A 192 16.58 10.86 13.53
C ALA A 192 16.26 11.83 12.38
N VAL A 193 15.50 11.44 11.36
CA VAL A 193 15.19 12.26 10.18
C VAL A 193 13.71 12.57 10.02
N THR A 194 12.84 11.93 10.77
CA THR A 194 11.40 12.22 10.84
C THR A 194 11.09 13.18 11.97
#